data_627925e2ac05bfc1661b78bb6037895a
#
_entry.id   627925e2ac05bfc1661b78bb6037895a
#
_cell.length_a   1.000
_cell.length_b   1.000
_cell.length_c   1.000
_cell.angle_alpha   90.00
_cell.angle_beta   90.00
_cell.angle_gamma   90.00
#
_symmetry.space_group_name_H-M   'P 1'
#
loop_
_entity.id
_entity.type
_entity.pdbx_description
1 polymer ?
#
loop_
_entity_poly.entity_id
_entity_poly.type
_entity_poly.pdbx_seq_one_letter_code
_entity_poly.pdbx_strand_id
1 'polypeptide(L)'
;DSANYTVKAGDGTDKFVLGFNNASGSKLADKRIRQAIRYAINHKELIASRGGADKALGGPIPSLDPGYEDLTNLYPCDQGKAKSLMAQAGYSADKPLELSLTYANIYGTELGDQLRSQLKPIGIDLKVNVVEFSTWLQDVYTNHDFDISLVDHNESHDFASWTDPTYYFGYDNKDVTKLY
;
A
#
# COMPACT_ATOMS: atom_id res chain seq x y z
N ASP A 1 -1.64 26.08 -14.35
CA ASP A 1 -2.10 27.22 -15.17
C ASP A 1 -1.71 26.97 -16.64
N SER A 2 -2.56 26.24 -17.36
CA SER A 2 -2.30 25.82 -18.75
C SER A 2 -2.31 26.98 -19.76
N ALA A 3 -2.71 28.18 -19.36
CA ALA A 3 -2.74 29.34 -20.24
C ALA A 3 -1.35 29.89 -20.54
N ASN A 4 -0.38 29.68 -19.62
CA ASN A 4 0.96 30.28 -19.72
C ASN A 4 2.08 29.22 -19.78
N TYR A 5 1.76 27.94 -19.60
CA TYR A 5 2.78 26.88 -19.51
C TYR A 5 2.35 25.63 -20.28
N THR A 6 3.31 24.96 -20.89
CA THR A 6 3.12 23.60 -21.42
C THR A 6 3.56 22.62 -20.34
N VAL A 7 2.62 21.81 -19.83
CA VAL A 7 2.89 20.77 -18.84
C VAL A 7 2.98 19.42 -19.54
N LYS A 8 4.08 18.71 -19.31
CA LYS A 8 4.27 17.33 -19.79
C LYS A 8 4.53 16.44 -18.58
N ALA A 9 3.79 15.33 -18.48
CA ALA A 9 4.04 14.28 -17.51
C ALA A 9 4.85 13.16 -18.16
N GLY A 10 5.79 12.59 -17.41
CA GLY A 10 6.58 11.43 -17.83
C GLY A 10 6.68 10.43 -16.69
N ASP A 11 6.99 9.18 -17.04
CA ASP A 11 7.18 8.14 -16.04
C ASP A 11 8.47 8.38 -15.25
N GLY A 12 8.41 8.16 -13.93
CA GLY A 12 9.54 8.18 -13.00
C GLY A 12 9.80 6.79 -12.41
N THR A 13 10.81 6.70 -11.56
CA THR A 13 11.13 5.50 -10.77
C THR A 13 10.54 5.54 -9.36
N ASP A 14 9.95 6.66 -8.98
CA ASP A 14 9.27 6.82 -7.69
C ASP A 14 8.00 5.97 -7.65
N LYS A 15 7.75 5.36 -6.49
CA LYS A 15 6.55 4.56 -6.28
C LYS A 15 5.91 4.84 -4.95
N PHE A 16 4.64 5.11 -4.98
CA PHE A 16 3.81 5.24 -3.78
C PHE A 16 3.42 3.85 -3.29
N VAL A 17 3.90 3.48 -2.10
CA VAL A 17 3.75 2.14 -1.55
C VAL A 17 2.83 2.15 -0.35
N LEU A 18 1.77 1.34 -0.41
CA LEU A 18 0.99 0.96 0.75
C LEU A 18 1.68 -0.24 1.41
N GLY A 19 2.47 0.03 2.44
CA GLY A 19 3.28 -0.97 3.12
C GLY A 19 2.54 -1.65 4.25
N PHE A 20 2.63 -2.97 4.33
CA PHE A 20 2.05 -3.79 5.40
C PHE A 20 3.14 -4.25 6.37
N ASN A 21 2.83 -4.24 7.66
CA ASN A 21 3.66 -4.90 8.65
C ASN A 21 3.39 -6.42 8.61
N ASN A 22 4.35 -7.17 8.09
CA ASN A 22 4.25 -8.63 7.95
C ASN A 22 4.89 -9.40 9.11
N ALA A 23 5.36 -8.73 10.15
CA ALA A 23 5.98 -9.38 11.31
C ALA A 23 5.04 -10.44 11.92
N SER A 24 5.62 -11.51 12.45
CA SER A 24 4.85 -12.52 13.19
C SER A 24 4.15 -11.86 14.38
N GLY A 25 2.84 -12.06 14.50
CA GLY A 25 2.01 -11.38 15.51
C GLY A 25 1.35 -10.10 15.00
N SER A 26 1.73 -9.56 13.84
CA SER A 26 0.97 -8.51 13.17
C SER A 26 -0.39 -9.03 12.72
N LYS A 27 -1.41 -8.18 12.76
CA LYS A 27 -2.74 -8.46 12.21
C LYS A 27 -2.69 -8.76 10.71
N LEU A 28 -1.68 -8.25 10.01
CA LEU A 28 -1.46 -8.43 8.57
C LEU A 28 -0.49 -9.59 8.23
N ALA A 29 -0.10 -10.40 9.19
CA ALA A 29 0.60 -11.66 8.94
C ALA A 29 -0.26 -12.65 8.15
N ASP A 30 -1.59 -12.55 8.25
CA ASP A 30 -2.54 -13.37 7.49
C ASP A 30 -2.59 -12.90 6.01
N LYS A 31 -2.13 -13.74 5.11
CA LYS A 31 -2.12 -13.49 3.66
C LYS A 31 -3.52 -13.15 3.11
N ARG A 32 -4.59 -13.77 3.66
CA ARG A 32 -5.96 -13.53 3.20
C ARG A 32 -6.37 -12.08 3.41
N ILE A 33 -5.98 -11.48 4.53
CA ILE A 33 -6.26 -10.08 4.84
C ILE A 33 -5.50 -9.16 3.90
N ARG A 34 -4.21 -9.42 3.64
CA ARG A 34 -3.42 -8.64 2.67
C ARG A 34 -4.00 -8.70 1.26
N GLN A 35 -4.41 -9.89 0.82
CA GLN A 35 -5.07 -10.06 -0.48
C GLN A 35 -6.42 -9.36 -0.54
N ALA A 36 -7.21 -9.42 0.54
CA ALA A 36 -8.50 -8.73 0.63
C ALA A 36 -8.32 -7.22 0.45
N ILE A 37 -7.35 -6.62 1.10
CA ILE A 37 -7.03 -5.20 0.95
C ILE A 37 -6.66 -4.89 -0.50
N ARG A 38 -5.82 -5.72 -1.12
CA ARG A 38 -5.41 -5.52 -2.52
C ARG A 38 -6.61 -5.56 -3.48
N TYR A 39 -7.54 -6.48 -3.31
CA TYR A 39 -8.78 -6.54 -4.12
C TYR A 39 -9.74 -5.38 -3.83
N ALA A 40 -9.76 -4.86 -2.60
CA ALA A 40 -10.69 -3.79 -2.22
C ALA A 40 -10.30 -2.42 -2.76
N ILE A 41 -9.02 -2.18 -3.02
CA ILE A 41 -8.51 -0.86 -3.41
C ILE A 41 -8.81 -0.58 -4.89
N ASN A 42 -9.47 0.54 -5.14
CA ASN A 42 -9.68 1.09 -6.47
C ASN A 42 -8.56 2.09 -6.82
N HIS A 43 -7.53 1.60 -7.50
CA HIS A 43 -6.39 2.42 -7.91
C HIS A 43 -6.78 3.58 -8.82
N LYS A 44 -7.79 3.40 -9.68
CA LYS A 44 -8.24 4.47 -10.59
C LYS A 44 -8.77 5.69 -9.84
N GLU A 45 -9.54 5.45 -8.76
CA GLU A 45 -10.03 6.52 -7.90
C GLU A 45 -8.91 7.24 -7.16
N LEU A 46 -7.94 6.47 -6.62
CA LEU A 46 -6.77 7.05 -5.95
C LEU A 46 -5.92 7.90 -6.89
N ILE A 47 -5.65 7.41 -8.09
CA ILE A 47 -4.90 8.14 -9.13
C ILE A 47 -5.65 9.41 -9.54
N ALA A 48 -6.96 9.33 -9.76
CA ALA A 48 -7.78 10.46 -10.13
C ALA A 48 -7.75 11.59 -9.08
N SER A 49 -7.79 11.22 -7.79
CA SER A 49 -7.73 12.20 -6.69
C SER A 49 -6.39 12.92 -6.59
N ARG A 50 -5.32 12.32 -7.12
CA ARG A 50 -3.97 12.91 -7.18
C ARG A 50 -3.69 13.68 -8.48
N GLY A 51 -4.72 13.93 -9.29
CA GLY A 51 -4.58 14.68 -10.55
C GLY A 51 -4.43 13.81 -11.79
N GLY A 52 -4.46 12.48 -11.68
CA GLY A 52 -4.54 11.55 -12.80
C GLY A 52 -3.24 11.30 -13.57
N ALA A 53 -2.10 11.85 -13.11
CA ALA A 53 -0.81 11.66 -13.77
C ALA A 53 -0.09 10.36 -13.36
N ASP A 54 -0.43 9.83 -12.20
CA ASP A 54 0.14 8.58 -11.68
C ASP A 54 -0.32 7.37 -12.49
N LYS A 55 0.45 6.29 -12.43
CA LYS A 55 0.11 4.99 -13.03
C LYS A 55 0.06 3.91 -11.98
N ALA A 56 -0.90 3.00 -12.09
CA ALA A 56 -0.96 1.83 -11.23
C ALA A 56 0.22 0.88 -11.50
N LEU A 57 0.83 0.36 -10.43
CA LEU A 57 1.83 -0.70 -10.48
C LEU A 57 1.22 -2.00 -9.94
N GLY A 58 1.51 -3.10 -10.63
CA GLY A 58 1.11 -4.44 -10.18
C GLY A 58 2.06 -5.06 -9.17
N GLY A 59 3.26 -4.53 -9.03
CA GLY A 59 4.32 -5.00 -8.16
C GLY A 59 5.26 -3.87 -7.74
N PRO A 60 6.34 -4.18 -7.00
CA PRO A 60 7.23 -3.17 -6.44
C PRO A 60 8.28 -2.64 -7.43
N ILE A 61 8.33 -3.18 -8.63
CA ILE A 61 9.29 -2.75 -9.66
C ILE A 61 8.63 -1.71 -10.58
N PRO A 62 9.14 -0.47 -10.66
CA PRO A 62 8.63 0.55 -11.57
C PRO A 62 8.82 0.18 -13.04
N SER A 63 8.00 0.75 -13.92
CA SER A 63 8.00 0.43 -15.35
C SER A 63 9.31 0.73 -16.08
N LEU A 64 10.14 1.61 -15.53
CA LEU A 64 11.45 1.98 -16.09
C LEU A 64 12.60 1.13 -15.56
N ASP A 65 12.37 0.32 -14.53
CA ASP A 65 13.40 -0.51 -13.92
C ASP A 65 13.55 -1.87 -14.64
N PRO A 66 14.76 -2.42 -14.71
CA PRO A 66 14.98 -3.77 -15.21
C PRO A 66 14.19 -4.80 -14.39
N GLY A 67 13.62 -5.77 -15.08
CA GLY A 67 12.79 -6.81 -14.45
C GLY A 67 11.33 -6.41 -14.26
N TYR A 68 10.92 -5.24 -14.74
CA TYR A 68 9.50 -4.89 -14.73
C TYR A 68 8.66 -5.89 -15.51
N GLU A 69 7.55 -6.30 -14.92
CA GLU A 69 6.48 -7.06 -15.55
C GLU A 69 5.15 -6.40 -15.21
N ASP A 70 4.25 -6.31 -16.20
CA ASP A 70 2.92 -5.77 -15.96
C ASP A 70 2.05 -6.79 -15.24
N LEU A 71 1.92 -6.63 -13.93
CA LEU A 71 1.10 -7.45 -13.04
C LEU A 71 -0.17 -6.73 -12.58
N THR A 72 -0.56 -5.62 -13.23
CA THR A 72 -1.69 -4.78 -12.81
C THR A 72 -3.03 -5.53 -12.81
N ASN A 73 -3.15 -6.60 -13.60
CA ASN A 73 -4.37 -7.41 -13.70
C ASN A 73 -4.43 -8.60 -12.70
N LEU A 74 -3.39 -8.84 -11.90
CA LEU A 74 -3.39 -9.96 -10.93
C LEU A 74 -4.42 -9.77 -9.83
N TYR A 75 -4.63 -8.54 -9.40
CA TYR A 75 -5.56 -8.19 -8.33
C TYR A 75 -6.48 -7.06 -8.81
N PRO A 76 -7.40 -7.33 -9.76
CA PRO A 76 -8.37 -6.33 -10.18
C PRO A 76 -9.25 -5.92 -9.00
N CYS A 77 -9.77 -4.69 -9.01
CA CYS A 77 -10.68 -4.23 -7.98
C CYS A 77 -11.93 -5.13 -7.93
N ASP A 78 -12.09 -5.89 -6.84
CA ASP A 78 -13.17 -6.83 -6.62
C ASP A 78 -13.58 -6.86 -5.14
N GLN A 79 -14.55 -6.04 -4.80
CA GLN A 79 -15.09 -5.93 -3.44
C GLN A 79 -15.73 -7.24 -2.96
N GLY A 80 -16.34 -8.02 -3.85
CA GLY A 80 -16.95 -9.31 -3.52
C GLY A 80 -15.89 -10.31 -3.08
N LYS A 81 -14.81 -10.43 -3.83
CA LYS A 81 -13.69 -11.31 -3.49
C LYS A 81 -12.98 -10.86 -2.20
N ALA A 82 -12.81 -9.55 -2.02
CA ALA A 82 -12.26 -8.99 -0.79
C ALA A 82 -13.10 -9.36 0.44
N LYS A 83 -14.42 -9.20 0.37
CA LYS A 83 -15.35 -9.60 1.43
C LYS A 83 -15.27 -11.11 1.75
N SER A 84 -15.19 -11.94 0.72
CA SER A 84 -15.05 -13.40 0.89
C SER A 84 -13.78 -13.77 1.64
N LEU A 85 -12.64 -13.16 1.29
CA LEU A 85 -11.37 -13.39 1.98
C LEU A 85 -11.41 -12.92 3.43
N MET A 86 -12.02 -11.77 3.71
CA MET A 86 -12.20 -11.27 5.07
C MET A 86 -13.09 -12.19 5.90
N ALA A 87 -14.18 -12.71 5.32
CA ALA A 87 -15.07 -13.68 5.97
C ALA A 87 -14.32 -14.98 6.34
N GLN A 88 -13.48 -15.49 5.45
CA GLN A 88 -12.61 -16.65 5.73
C GLN A 88 -11.65 -16.39 6.90
N ALA A 89 -11.21 -15.15 7.08
CA ALA A 89 -10.39 -14.74 8.20
C ALA A 89 -11.20 -14.41 9.48
N GLY A 90 -12.53 -14.47 9.42
CA GLY A 90 -13.42 -14.24 10.56
C GLY A 90 -13.92 -12.80 10.73
N TYR A 91 -13.82 -11.96 9.69
CA TYR A 91 -14.21 -10.55 9.73
C TYR A 91 -15.28 -10.20 8.70
N SER A 92 -16.11 -9.21 9.03
CA SER A 92 -17.17 -8.68 8.18
C SER A 92 -17.46 -7.23 8.53
N ALA A 93 -18.35 -6.57 7.79
CA ALA A 93 -18.79 -5.21 8.10
C ALA A 93 -19.42 -5.09 9.51
N ASP A 94 -20.10 -6.16 9.98
CA ASP A 94 -20.70 -6.21 11.32
C ASP A 94 -19.70 -6.60 12.41
N LYS A 95 -18.58 -7.22 12.02
CA LYS A 95 -17.49 -7.63 12.91
C LYS A 95 -16.16 -7.22 12.28
N PRO A 96 -15.85 -5.91 12.25
CA PRO A 96 -14.69 -5.41 11.51
C PRO A 96 -13.37 -5.72 12.22
N LEU A 97 -12.32 -5.85 11.40
CA LEU A 97 -10.94 -5.80 11.86
C LEU A 97 -10.51 -4.34 11.97
N GLU A 98 -10.05 -3.95 13.15
CA GLU A 98 -9.46 -2.64 13.36
C GLU A 98 -7.98 -2.65 12.91
N LEU A 99 -7.64 -1.78 11.99
CA LEU A 99 -6.27 -1.54 11.52
C LEU A 99 -5.95 -0.05 11.58
N SER A 100 -4.68 0.28 11.79
CA SER A 100 -4.17 1.65 11.69
C SER A 100 -3.45 1.86 10.37
N LEU A 101 -3.62 3.05 9.78
CA LEU A 101 -2.81 3.57 8.68
C LEU A 101 -2.04 4.79 9.20
N THR A 102 -0.72 4.70 9.22
CA THR A 102 0.15 5.79 9.67
C THR A 102 0.99 6.29 8.51
N TYR A 103 0.88 7.58 8.19
CA TYR A 103 1.69 8.20 7.14
C TYR A 103 1.97 9.68 7.42
N ALA A 104 2.97 10.22 6.71
CA ALA A 104 3.40 11.59 6.93
C ALA A 104 2.44 12.63 6.33
N ASN A 105 2.28 13.74 7.02
CA ASN A 105 1.37 14.85 6.67
C ASN A 105 1.67 15.51 5.31
N ILE A 106 2.87 15.34 4.79
CA ILE A 106 3.27 15.85 3.48
C ILE A 106 2.44 15.27 2.32
N TYR A 107 1.76 14.15 2.52
CA TYR A 107 0.91 13.52 1.49
C TYR A 107 -0.57 13.93 1.57
N GLY A 108 -0.94 14.79 2.51
CA GLY A 108 -2.32 15.24 2.71
C GLY A 108 -3.20 14.20 3.43
N THR A 109 -4.46 14.52 3.62
CA THR A 109 -5.42 13.66 4.34
C THR A 109 -6.33 12.85 3.42
N GLU A 110 -6.47 13.26 2.17
CA GLU A 110 -7.43 12.70 1.22
C GLU A 110 -7.19 11.22 0.91
N LEU A 111 -5.92 10.81 0.79
CA LEU A 111 -5.59 9.41 0.53
C LEU A 111 -6.01 8.49 1.67
N GLY A 112 -5.77 8.92 2.92
CA GLY A 112 -6.19 8.16 4.10
C GLY A 112 -7.70 8.03 4.17
N ASP A 113 -8.44 9.10 3.89
CA ASP A 113 -9.90 9.10 3.88
C ASP A 113 -10.48 8.21 2.79
N GLN A 114 -9.90 8.23 1.60
CA GLN A 114 -10.30 7.35 0.50
C GLN A 114 -10.04 5.88 0.83
N LEU A 115 -8.87 5.53 1.35
CA LEU A 115 -8.53 4.17 1.75
C LEU A 115 -9.48 3.67 2.84
N ARG A 116 -9.78 4.50 3.84
CA ARG A 116 -10.78 4.19 4.88
C ARG A 116 -12.14 3.88 4.27
N SER A 117 -12.59 4.71 3.32
CA SER A 117 -13.87 4.52 2.62
C SER A 117 -13.91 3.24 1.81
N GLN A 118 -12.83 2.90 1.09
CA GLN A 118 -12.75 1.71 0.26
C GLN A 118 -12.64 0.41 1.07
N LEU A 119 -12.04 0.46 2.26
CA LEU A 119 -11.84 -0.72 3.12
C LEU A 119 -13.00 -0.99 4.07
N LYS A 120 -13.81 0.00 4.40
CA LYS A 120 -14.96 -0.15 5.29
C LYS A 120 -15.96 -1.23 4.83
N PRO A 121 -16.36 -1.31 3.55
CA PRO A 121 -17.33 -2.30 3.08
C PRO A 121 -16.85 -3.74 3.19
N ILE A 122 -15.54 -3.99 3.25
CA ILE A 122 -14.98 -5.34 3.35
C ILE A 122 -14.76 -5.80 4.79
N GLY A 123 -15.10 -4.99 5.78
CA GLY A 123 -14.95 -5.33 7.20
C GLY A 123 -13.61 -4.89 7.79
N ILE A 124 -13.06 -3.78 7.34
CA ILE A 124 -11.89 -3.13 7.93
C ILE A 124 -12.28 -1.75 8.46
N ASP A 125 -12.09 -1.55 9.76
CA ASP A 125 -12.19 -0.25 10.42
C ASP A 125 -10.80 0.38 10.46
N LEU A 126 -10.53 1.28 9.50
CA LEU A 126 -9.22 1.89 9.33
C LEU A 126 -9.13 3.18 10.15
N LYS A 127 -8.21 3.20 11.12
CA LYS A 127 -7.83 4.41 11.84
C LYS A 127 -6.69 5.10 11.12
N VAL A 128 -6.93 6.31 10.63
CA VAL A 128 -5.95 7.09 9.89
C VAL A 128 -5.19 8.01 10.83
N ASN A 129 -3.88 7.83 10.92
CA ASN A 129 -2.95 8.64 11.72
C ASN A 129 -2.02 9.40 10.77
N VAL A 130 -2.26 10.70 10.64
CA VAL A 130 -1.39 11.60 9.86
C VAL A 130 -0.43 12.27 10.83
N VAL A 131 0.87 12.06 10.63
CA VAL A 131 1.92 12.48 11.56
C VAL A 131 3.00 13.32 10.85
N GLU A 132 3.85 13.99 11.62
CA GLU A 132 5.04 14.62 11.07
C GLU A 132 6.01 13.56 10.51
N PHE A 133 6.78 13.91 9.48
CA PHE A 133 7.69 12.96 8.83
C PHE A 133 8.73 12.37 9.79
N SER A 134 9.24 13.17 10.74
CA SER A 134 10.16 12.70 11.78
C SER A 134 9.52 11.67 12.70
N THR A 135 8.25 11.83 13.03
CA THR A 135 7.47 10.85 13.81
C THR A 135 7.27 9.56 13.01
N TRP A 136 6.96 9.68 11.73
CA TRP A 136 6.86 8.51 10.84
C TRP A 136 8.18 7.73 10.78
N LEU A 137 9.33 8.42 10.62
CA LEU A 137 10.65 7.78 10.64
C LEU A 137 10.92 7.03 11.94
N GLN A 138 10.54 7.60 13.07
CA GLN A 138 10.75 6.96 14.37
C GLN A 138 9.82 5.78 14.58
N ASP A 139 8.53 5.97 14.40
CA ASP A 139 7.51 4.98 14.76
C ASP A 139 7.42 3.86 13.73
N VAL A 140 7.34 4.20 12.45
CA VAL A 140 7.13 3.22 11.36
C VAL A 140 8.47 2.62 10.92
N TYR A 141 9.40 3.45 10.46
CA TYR A 141 10.63 2.97 9.82
C TYR A 141 11.60 2.34 10.84
N THR A 142 11.77 2.97 12.00
CA THR A 142 12.73 2.51 13.02
C THR A 142 12.13 1.51 13.99
N ASN A 143 10.98 1.84 14.59
CA ASN A 143 10.37 1.01 15.64
C ASN A 143 9.43 -0.06 15.09
N HIS A 144 9.05 0.00 13.81
CA HIS A 144 8.08 -0.89 13.17
C HIS A 144 6.72 -0.92 13.89
N ASP A 145 6.34 0.18 14.55
CA ASP A 145 5.08 0.33 15.26
C ASP A 145 4.00 0.87 14.31
N PHE A 146 3.44 -0.02 13.51
CA PHE A 146 2.38 0.29 12.55
C PHE A 146 1.69 -1.00 12.08
N ASP A 147 0.47 -0.86 11.57
CA ASP A 147 -0.20 -1.91 10.79
C ASP A 147 0.01 -1.69 9.28
N ILE A 148 -0.42 -0.53 8.79
CA ILE A 148 -0.30 -0.11 7.39
C ILE A 148 0.39 1.26 7.35
N SER A 149 1.26 1.46 6.39
CA SER A 149 1.91 2.74 6.12
C SER A 149 1.78 3.11 4.64
N LEU A 150 1.89 4.39 4.34
CA LEU A 150 1.87 4.94 3.00
C LEU A 150 3.06 5.89 2.87
N VAL A 151 3.91 5.65 1.89
CA VAL A 151 5.11 6.47 1.66
C VAL A 151 5.55 6.39 0.21
N ASP A 152 6.12 7.46 -0.29
CA ASP A 152 6.78 7.53 -1.59
C ASP A 152 8.21 6.99 -1.47
N HIS A 153 8.48 5.88 -2.15
CA HIS A 153 9.80 5.26 -2.26
C HIS A 153 10.46 5.74 -3.55
N ASN A 154 11.49 6.56 -3.41
CA ASN A 154 12.22 7.14 -4.53
C ASN A 154 13.57 6.45 -4.83
N GLU A 155 13.86 5.34 -4.19
CA GLU A 155 15.02 4.52 -4.49
C GLU A 155 14.72 3.58 -5.67
N SER A 156 15.55 3.62 -6.71
CA SER A 156 15.48 2.66 -7.80
C SER A 156 16.16 1.34 -7.40
N HIS A 157 15.74 0.22 -8.04
CA HIS A 157 16.33 -1.11 -7.82
C HIS A 157 16.29 -1.59 -6.36
N ASP A 158 15.23 -1.22 -5.62
CA ASP A 158 15.09 -1.46 -4.19
C ASP A 158 14.36 -2.78 -3.83
N PHE A 159 14.23 -3.71 -4.77
CA PHE A 159 13.53 -5.00 -4.54
C PHE A 159 14.12 -5.78 -3.35
N ALA A 160 15.40 -5.59 -3.03
CA ALA A 160 16.04 -6.16 -1.84
C ALA A 160 15.26 -5.90 -0.55
N SER A 161 14.59 -4.75 -0.43
CA SER A 161 13.76 -4.40 0.74
C SER A 161 12.63 -5.39 0.98
N TRP A 162 12.11 -6.05 -0.06
CA TRP A 162 11.07 -7.10 0.06
C TRP A 162 11.64 -8.49 0.34
N THR A 163 12.97 -8.63 0.37
CA THR A 163 13.66 -9.89 0.69
C THR A 163 14.37 -9.85 2.03
N ASP A 164 14.44 -8.68 2.68
CA ASP A 164 15.07 -8.47 3.97
C ASP A 164 14.01 -8.39 5.08
N PRO A 165 13.90 -9.42 5.94
CA PRO A 165 12.92 -9.44 7.03
C PRO A 165 13.20 -8.41 8.12
N THR A 166 14.38 -7.77 8.12
CA THR A 166 14.72 -6.69 9.08
C THR A 166 14.27 -5.31 8.60
N TYR A 167 13.91 -5.19 7.32
CA TYR A 167 13.33 -3.96 6.79
C TYR A 167 11.94 -3.74 7.41
N TYR A 168 11.44 -2.50 7.45
CA TYR A 168 10.22 -2.18 8.20
C TYR A 168 8.96 -2.92 7.72
N PHE A 169 8.94 -3.49 6.51
CA PHE A 169 7.86 -4.39 6.07
C PHE A 169 7.83 -5.72 6.83
N GLY A 170 8.97 -6.18 7.35
CA GLY A 170 9.07 -7.45 8.09
C GLY A 170 8.65 -8.67 7.26
N TYR A 171 8.78 -8.60 5.93
CA TYR A 171 8.39 -9.69 5.03
C TYR A 171 9.50 -10.74 4.95
N ASP A 172 9.21 -11.93 5.44
CA ASP A 172 10.12 -13.08 5.42
C ASP A 172 9.52 -14.21 4.55
N ASN A 173 10.00 -14.31 3.32
CA ASN A 173 9.63 -15.38 2.39
C ASN A 173 10.87 -15.94 1.71
N LYS A 174 11.27 -17.14 2.14
CA LYS A 174 12.49 -17.79 1.66
C LYS A 174 12.48 -18.11 0.16
N ASP A 175 11.31 -18.35 -0.41
CA ASP A 175 11.19 -18.60 -1.85
C ASP A 175 11.45 -17.32 -2.64
N VAL A 176 10.90 -16.18 -2.20
CA VAL A 176 11.17 -14.87 -2.80
C VAL A 176 12.64 -14.51 -2.66
N THR A 177 13.22 -14.66 -1.46
CA THR A 177 14.64 -14.37 -1.21
C THR A 177 15.56 -15.23 -2.10
N LYS A 178 15.19 -16.51 -2.34
CA LYS A 178 15.97 -17.41 -3.19
C LYS A 178 15.93 -17.02 -4.67
N LEU A 179 14.83 -16.42 -5.12
CA LEU A 179 14.67 -16.00 -6.52
C LEU A 179 15.33 -14.65 -6.81
N TYR A 180 15.57 -13.83 -5.79
CA TYR A 180 16.29 -12.57 -5.86
C TYR A 180 17.79 -12.79 -5.87
#